data_decd395b4fa751ef4ecb7b662d1add8e
#
_entry.id   decd395b4fa751ef4ecb7b662d1add8e
#
_cell.length_a   1.000
_cell.length_b   1.000
_cell.length_c   1.000
_cell.angle_alpha   90.00
_cell.angle_beta   90.00
_cell.angle_gamma   90.00
#
_symmetry.space_group_name_H-M   'P 1'
#
loop_
_entity.id
_entity.type
_entity.pdbx_description
1 polymer ?
#
loop_
_entity_poly.entity_id
_entity_poly.type
_entity_poly.pdbx_seq_one_letter_code
_entity_poly.pdbx_strand_id
1 'polypeptide(L)'
;EIFMDSGIRFPEHIFYEDNAISDAVLLQAHHYEYIPEVMYFYYQHEASTVHTISRERCEDRMAAGRGILENAKKFGYLETYRPEICFEYTMLFYVNTLFSYMVGKGHKSLSFIRKMGNELKEAFPDFADNPYYQERVNAEQKKMIAMQQRSTAAFVLYYKALWTWRNFRKKHLGKK
;
A
#
# COMPACT_ATOMS: atom_id res chain seq x y z
N GLU A 1 11.18 24.18 -10.11
CA GLU A 1 10.86 23.93 -11.54
C GLU A 1 9.88 22.75 -11.68
N ILE A 2 10.22 21.47 -11.29
CA ILE A 2 9.34 20.32 -11.54
C ILE A 2 7.89 20.57 -11.07
N PHE A 3 7.66 21.05 -9.85
CA PHE A 3 6.32 21.32 -9.34
C PHE A 3 5.61 22.50 -10.02
N MET A 4 6.36 23.49 -10.47
CA MET A 4 5.79 24.67 -11.13
C MET A 4 5.35 24.35 -12.56
N ASP A 5 6.18 23.62 -13.28
CA ASP A 5 6.03 23.40 -14.71
C ASP A 5 5.15 22.19 -15.04
N SER A 6 5.23 21.11 -14.24
CA SER A 6 4.46 19.88 -14.49
C SER A 6 2.99 19.97 -14.08
N GLY A 7 2.64 20.88 -13.17
CA GLY A 7 1.32 20.90 -12.56
C GLY A 7 1.04 19.75 -11.59
N ILE A 8 2.09 19.04 -11.13
CA ILE A 8 1.99 18.08 -10.02
C ILE A 8 1.65 18.84 -8.74
N ARG A 9 0.68 18.35 -7.99
CA ARG A 9 0.28 18.93 -6.70
C ARG A 9 0.11 17.82 -5.67
N PHE A 10 0.45 18.11 -4.42
CA PHE A 10 0.09 17.26 -3.29
C PHE A 10 -1.43 17.22 -3.16
N PRO A 11 -2.03 16.03 -3.04
CA PRO A 11 -3.45 15.95 -2.72
C PRO A 11 -3.71 16.54 -1.32
N GLU A 12 -4.79 17.30 -1.21
CA GLU A 12 -5.17 17.96 0.05
C GLU A 12 -5.96 17.03 0.96
N HIS A 13 -5.80 17.20 2.26
CA HIS A 13 -6.61 16.54 3.30
C HIS A 13 -6.55 15.01 3.33
N ILE A 14 -5.47 14.40 2.83
CA ILE A 14 -5.21 12.97 2.98
C ILE A 14 -3.82 12.72 3.62
N PHE A 15 -3.68 11.61 4.32
CA PHE A 15 -2.38 11.08 4.69
C PHE A 15 -1.75 10.33 3.50
N TYR A 16 -0.42 10.22 3.48
CA TYR A 16 0.34 9.58 2.38
C TYR A 16 0.33 10.38 1.07
N GLU A 17 0.17 11.69 1.18
CA GLU A 17 0.16 12.63 0.05
C GLU A 17 1.47 12.61 -0.74
N ASP A 18 2.57 12.36 -0.06
CA ASP A 18 3.91 12.17 -0.64
C ASP A 18 3.95 10.96 -1.56
N ASN A 19 3.41 9.83 -1.13
CA ASN A 19 3.35 8.61 -1.94
C ASN A 19 2.51 8.79 -3.21
N ALA A 20 1.47 9.63 -3.18
CA ALA A 20 0.62 9.86 -4.34
C ALA A 20 1.36 10.52 -5.53
N ILE A 21 2.44 11.24 -5.27
CA ILE A 21 3.13 12.06 -6.28
C ILE A 21 4.60 11.68 -6.50
N SER A 22 5.20 10.89 -5.62
CA SER A 22 6.63 10.59 -5.65
C SER A 22 7.09 10.06 -7.00
N ASP A 23 6.40 9.08 -7.56
CA ASP A 23 6.74 8.48 -8.86
C ASP A 23 6.62 9.52 -9.99
N ALA A 24 5.56 10.33 -9.98
CA ALA A 24 5.37 11.37 -10.98
C ALA A 24 6.48 12.43 -10.94
N VAL A 25 6.91 12.83 -9.74
CA VAL A 25 8.02 13.76 -9.56
C VAL A 25 9.33 13.16 -10.05
N LEU A 26 9.60 11.91 -9.68
CA LEU A 26 10.81 11.21 -10.10
C LEU A 26 10.87 11.04 -11.62
N LEU A 27 9.76 10.68 -12.27
CA LEU A 27 9.70 10.48 -13.72
C LEU A 27 9.75 11.79 -14.52
N GLN A 28 9.54 12.95 -13.88
CA GLN A 28 9.74 14.27 -14.50
C GLN A 28 11.18 14.78 -14.42
N ALA A 29 12.00 14.18 -13.56
CA ALA A 29 13.38 14.62 -13.39
C ALA A 29 14.27 14.09 -14.53
N HIS A 30 14.99 14.99 -15.18
CA HIS A 30 15.94 14.66 -16.25
C HIS A 30 17.32 14.28 -15.71
N HIS A 31 17.60 14.62 -14.47
CA HIS A 31 18.89 14.37 -13.83
C HIS A 31 18.72 14.06 -12.34
N TYR A 32 19.50 13.12 -11.83
CA TYR A 32 19.53 12.72 -10.43
C TYR A 32 20.96 12.77 -9.92
N GLU A 33 21.14 13.34 -8.72
CA GLU A 33 22.41 13.30 -8.03
C GLU A 33 22.26 12.63 -6.67
N TYR A 34 23.23 11.80 -6.31
CA TYR A 34 23.30 11.16 -5.01
C TYR A 34 24.22 11.97 -4.11
N ILE A 35 23.69 12.38 -2.94
CA ILE A 35 24.44 13.06 -1.89
C ILE A 35 24.67 12.04 -0.77
N PRO A 36 25.95 11.63 -0.48
CA PRO A 36 26.23 10.61 0.52
C PRO A 36 26.10 11.08 1.96
N GLU A 37 26.05 12.39 2.18
CA GLU A 37 25.93 12.99 3.49
C GLU A 37 24.52 12.83 4.07
N VAL A 38 24.42 12.63 5.38
CA VAL A 38 23.13 12.57 6.08
C VAL A 38 22.55 13.99 6.18
N MET A 39 21.54 14.28 5.34
CA MET A 39 20.89 15.58 5.26
C MET A 39 19.59 15.67 6.05
N TYR A 40 19.01 14.54 6.47
CA TYR A 40 17.73 14.48 7.14
C TYR A 40 17.71 13.46 8.27
N PHE A 41 17.21 13.86 9.45
CA PHE A 41 17.02 12.98 10.61
C PHE A 41 15.52 12.76 10.83
N TYR A 42 15.06 11.55 10.57
CA TYR A 42 13.68 11.17 10.82
C TYR A 42 13.47 10.81 12.29
N TYR A 43 12.96 11.77 13.07
CA TYR A 43 12.67 11.56 14.48
C TYR A 43 11.34 10.83 14.67
N GLN A 44 11.41 9.60 15.20
CA GLN A 44 10.24 8.80 15.52
C GLN A 44 9.88 8.95 16.99
N HIS A 45 8.64 9.28 17.29
CA HIS A 45 8.10 9.34 18.65
C HIS A 45 6.77 8.58 18.75
N GLU A 46 6.41 8.12 19.96
CA GLU A 46 5.23 7.27 20.19
C GLU A 46 3.91 7.92 19.75
N ALA A 47 3.81 9.26 19.85
CA ALA A 47 2.65 10.02 19.40
C ALA A 47 2.65 10.30 17.89
N SER A 48 3.58 9.73 17.11
CA SER A 48 3.61 9.91 15.66
C SER A 48 2.33 9.40 15.02
N THR A 49 1.79 10.19 14.10
CA THR A 49 0.58 9.86 13.34
C THR A 49 0.68 8.54 12.57
N VAL A 50 1.89 8.09 12.25
CA VAL A 50 2.17 6.82 11.54
C VAL A 50 1.71 5.58 12.33
N HIS A 51 1.66 5.67 13.67
CA HIS A 51 1.27 4.54 14.53
C HIS A 51 -0.24 4.35 14.70
N THR A 52 -1.06 5.29 14.24
CA THR A 52 -2.51 5.18 14.37
C THR A 52 -3.11 4.48 13.16
N ILE A 53 -3.58 3.25 13.33
CA ILE A 53 -4.27 2.49 12.28
C ILE A 53 -5.78 2.71 12.43
N SER A 54 -6.38 3.48 11.54
CA SER A 54 -7.82 3.68 11.44
C SER A 54 -8.32 3.31 10.04
N ARG A 55 -9.64 3.16 9.89
CA ARG A 55 -10.26 2.96 8.58
C ARG A 55 -10.03 4.16 7.67
N GLU A 56 -10.17 5.36 8.21
CA GLU A 56 -9.96 6.63 7.51
C GLU A 56 -8.55 6.68 6.89
N ARG A 57 -7.51 6.35 7.66
CA ARG A 57 -6.14 6.27 7.14
C ARG A 57 -5.93 5.19 6.08
N CYS A 58 -6.71 4.11 6.16
CA CYS A 58 -6.72 3.12 5.08
C CYS A 58 -7.36 3.70 3.81
N GLU A 59 -8.43 4.48 3.95
CA GLU A 59 -9.08 5.18 2.84
C GLU A 59 -8.15 6.23 2.21
N ASP A 60 -7.39 6.98 3.02
CA ASP A 60 -6.38 7.94 2.56
C ASP A 60 -5.25 7.25 1.78
N ARG A 61 -4.75 6.11 2.29
CA ARG A 61 -3.74 5.33 1.57
C ARG A 61 -4.26 4.78 0.24
N MET A 62 -5.53 4.40 0.20
CA MET A 62 -6.18 4.03 -1.07
C MET A 62 -6.29 5.24 -2.02
N ALA A 63 -6.60 6.43 -1.50
CA ALA A 63 -6.62 7.66 -2.28
C ALA A 63 -5.22 8.00 -2.84
N ALA A 64 -4.18 7.89 -2.01
CA ALA A 64 -2.80 8.06 -2.47
C ALA A 64 -2.42 7.05 -3.57
N GLY A 65 -2.79 5.78 -3.41
CA GLY A 65 -2.58 4.76 -4.45
C GLY A 65 -3.29 5.08 -5.77
N ARG A 66 -4.53 5.61 -5.73
CA ARG A 66 -5.21 6.10 -6.93
C ARG A 66 -4.45 7.25 -7.58
N GLY A 67 -3.87 8.16 -6.77
CA GLY A 67 -3.03 9.25 -7.25
C GLY A 67 -1.83 8.77 -8.06
N ILE A 68 -1.18 7.66 -7.68
CA ILE A 68 -0.11 7.04 -8.48
C ILE A 68 -0.62 6.69 -9.88
N LEU A 69 -1.74 5.98 -9.96
CA LEU A 69 -2.31 5.54 -11.24
C LEU A 69 -2.81 6.73 -12.10
N GLU A 70 -3.46 7.70 -11.48
CA GLU A 70 -3.96 8.90 -12.14
C GLU A 70 -2.81 9.74 -12.72
N ASN A 71 -1.73 9.94 -11.95
CA ASN A 71 -0.54 10.64 -12.41
C ASN A 71 0.16 9.87 -13.53
N ALA A 72 0.29 8.55 -13.42
CA ALA A 72 0.88 7.72 -14.46
C ALA A 72 0.13 7.84 -15.80
N LYS A 73 -1.20 7.87 -15.75
CA LYS A 73 -2.05 8.11 -16.94
C LYS A 73 -1.91 9.53 -17.46
N LYS A 74 -2.01 10.54 -16.58
CA LYS A 74 -1.95 11.96 -16.91
C LYS A 74 -0.66 12.34 -17.64
N PHE A 75 0.47 11.79 -17.19
CA PHE A 75 1.79 12.08 -17.73
C PHE A 75 2.28 11.07 -18.78
N GLY A 76 1.46 10.08 -19.14
CA GLY A 76 1.78 9.12 -20.20
C GLY A 76 2.79 8.03 -19.82
N TYR A 77 3.03 7.80 -18.52
CA TYR A 77 4.02 6.82 -18.05
C TYR A 77 3.47 5.40 -17.93
N LEU A 78 2.14 5.26 -17.88
CA LEU A 78 1.51 3.97 -17.53
C LEU A 78 1.96 2.83 -18.42
N GLU A 79 2.02 3.05 -19.75
CA GLU A 79 2.39 1.98 -20.69
C GLU A 79 3.87 1.64 -20.60
N THR A 80 4.73 2.66 -20.44
CA THR A 80 6.20 2.47 -20.39
C THR A 80 6.64 1.79 -19.10
N TYR A 81 6.04 2.16 -17.97
CA TYR A 81 6.41 1.67 -16.63
C TYR A 81 5.27 0.86 -15.98
N ARG A 82 4.49 0.16 -16.79
CA ARG A 82 3.32 -0.58 -16.32
C ARG A 82 3.62 -1.59 -15.21
N PRO A 83 4.71 -2.39 -15.27
CA PRO A 83 5.06 -3.31 -14.19
C PRO A 83 5.36 -2.60 -12.87
N GLU A 84 6.11 -1.50 -12.89
CA GLU A 84 6.48 -0.70 -11.72
C GLU A 84 5.25 -0.02 -11.12
N ILE A 85 4.47 0.67 -11.94
CA ILE A 85 3.23 1.36 -11.52
C ILE A 85 2.20 0.35 -10.95
N CYS A 86 2.03 -0.80 -11.61
CA CYS A 86 1.18 -1.88 -11.11
C CYS A 86 1.64 -2.36 -9.74
N PHE A 87 2.95 -2.53 -9.54
CA PHE A 87 3.51 -2.98 -8.27
C PHE A 87 3.32 -1.94 -7.17
N GLU A 88 3.69 -0.67 -7.39
CA GLU A 88 3.55 0.40 -6.41
C GLU A 88 2.07 0.64 -6.04
N TYR A 89 1.19 0.67 -7.04
CA TYR A 89 -0.26 0.72 -6.79
C TYR A 89 -0.72 -0.47 -5.94
N THR A 90 -0.36 -1.70 -6.33
CA THR A 90 -0.75 -2.91 -5.61
C THR A 90 -0.27 -2.89 -4.16
N MET A 91 0.97 -2.44 -3.92
CA MET A 91 1.53 -2.38 -2.57
C MET A 91 0.87 -1.30 -1.73
N LEU A 92 0.78 -0.07 -2.22
CA LEU A 92 0.24 1.04 -1.45
C LEU A 92 -1.28 0.93 -1.29
N PHE A 93 -1.99 0.83 -2.41
CA PHE A 93 -3.45 0.81 -2.42
C PHE A 93 -4.02 -0.42 -1.71
N TYR A 94 -3.44 -1.60 -1.94
CA TYR A 94 -4.06 -2.86 -1.53
C TYR A 94 -3.31 -3.62 -0.46
N VAL A 95 -2.06 -4.06 -0.69
CA VAL A 95 -1.36 -4.98 0.23
C VAL A 95 -1.16 -4.34 1.60
N ASN A 96 -0.51 -3.18 1.63
CA ASN A 96 -0.23 -2.47 2.89
C ASN A 96 -1.52 -2.02 3.57
N THR A 97 -2.51 -1.59 2.80
CA THR A 97 -3.81 -1.15 3.32
C THR A 97 -4.62 -2.32 3.90
N LEU A 98 -4.70 -3.45 3.20
CA LEU A 98 -5.39 -4.65 3.66
C LEU A 98 -4.82 -5.16 4.98
N PHE A 99 -3.50 -5.36 5.05
CA PHE A 99 -2.87 -5.88 6.25
C PHE A 99 -2.89 -4.88 7.40
N SER A 100 -2.71 -3.58 7.16
CA SER A 100 -2.91 -2.54 8.17
C SER A 100 -4.34 -2.55 8.71
N TYR A 101 -5.34 -2.60 7.82
CA TYR A 101 -6.74 -2.68 8.23
C TYR A 101 -7.01 -3.91 9.09
N MET A 102 -6.45 -5.07 8.74
CA MET A 102 -6.62 -6.31 9.51
C MET A 102 -5.98 -6.25 10.90
N VAL A 103 -4.82 -5.60 11.05
CA VAL A 103 -4.14 -5.40 12.34
C VAL A 103 -4.86 -4.37 13.21
N GLY A 104 -5.44 -3.33 12.62
CA GLY A 104 -6.14 -2.27 13.34
C GLY A 104 -7.23 -2.80 14.29
N LYS A 105 -7.59 -2.01 15.30
CA LYS A 105 -8.64 -2.37 16.26
C LYS A 105 -10.04 -2.28 15.63
N GLY A 106 -11.02 -2.96 16.23
CA GLY A 106 -12.43 -2.87 15.86
C GLY A 106 -12.91 -3.90 14.83
N HIS A 107 -14.17 -3.73 14.43
CA HIS A 107 -14.86 -4.62 13.50
C HIS A 107 -14.28 -4.52 12.08
N LYS A 108 -14.12 -5.67 11.41
CA LYS A 108 -13.64 -5.74 10.03
C LYS A 108 -14.82 -5.81 9.05
N SER A 109 -15.02 -4.73 8.31
CA SER A 109 -16.06 -4.66 7.29
C SER A 109 -15.70 -5.52 6.08
N LEU A 110 -16.49 -6.57 5.82
CA LEU A 110 -16.29 -7.43 4.65
C LEU A 110 -16.51 -6.66 3.35
N SER A 111 -17.45 -5.72 3.32
CA SER A 111 -17.72 -4.89 2.14
C SER A 111 -16.53 -3.99 1.82
N PHE A 112 -15.88 -3.40 2.82
CA PHE A 112 -14.69 -2.58 2.62
C PHE A 112 -13.52 -3.39 2.07
N ILE A 113 -13.24 -4.56 2.65
CA ILE A 113 -12.17 -5.45 2.17
C ILE A 113 -12.46 -5.94 0.74
N ARG A 114 -13.71 -6.27 0.43
CA ARG A 114 -14.13 -6.67 -0.92
C ARG A 114 -13.96 -5.54 -1.93
N LYS A 115 -14.34 -4.31 -1.55
CA LYS A 115 -14.15 -3.11 -2.38
C LYS A 115 -12.69 -2.93 -2.78
N MET A 116 -11.75 -3.00 -1.82
CA MET A 116 -10.31 -2.92 -2.11
C MET A 116 -9.86 -3.98 -3.13
N GLY A 117 -10.24 -5.23 -2.93
CA GLY A 117 -9.87 -6.32 -3.83
C GLY A 117 -10.45 -6.20 -5.23
N ASN A 118 -11.69 -5.72 -5.35
CA ASN A 118 -12.33 -5.49 -6.64
C ASN A 118 -11.68 -4.34 -7.40
N GLU A 119 -11.43 -3.21 -6.73
CA GLU A 119 -10.82 -2.02 -7.33
C GLU A 119 -9.38 -2.32 -7.81
N LEU A 120 -8.61 -3.13 -7.06
CA LEU A 120 -7.33 -3.62 -7.55
C LEU A 120 -7.45 -4.41 -8.85
N LYS A 121 -8.42 -5.35 -8.91
CA LYS A 121 -8.66 -6.15 -10.14
C LYS A 121 -9.15 -5.34 -11.32
N GLU A 122 -9.92 -4.30 -11.07
CA GLU A 122 -10.36 -3.36 -12.12
C GLU A 122 -9.18 -2.56 -12.68
N ALA A 123 -8.27 -2.11 -11.80
CA ALA A 123 -7.08 -1.37 -12.22
C ALA A 123 -6.03 -2.26 -12.90
N PHE A 124 -5.74 -3.42 -12.30
CA PHE A 124 -4.71 -4.36 -12.74
C PHE A 124 -5.18 -5.80 -12.56
N PRO A 125 -5.92 -6.37 -13.51
CA PRO A 125 -6.45 -7.74 -13.42
C PRO A 125 -5.34 -8.81 -13.34
N ASP A 126 -4.18 -8.49 -13.85
CA ASP A 126 -2.97 -9.31 -13.92
C ASP A 126 -1.92 -8.99 -12.82
N PHE A 127 -2.31 -8.25 -11.77
CA PHE A 127 -1.38 -7.83 -10.71
C PHE A 127 -0.60 -8.99 -10.08
N ALA A 128 -1.22 -10.16 -10.00
CA ALA A 128 -0.60 -11.35 -9.39
C ALA A 128 0.53 -11.93 -10.24
N ASP A 129 0.53 -11.67 -11.56
CA ASP A 129 1.58 -12.13 -12.49
C ASP A 129 2.73 -11.12 -12.61
N ASN A 130 2.59 -9.96 -11.96
CA ASN A 130 3.62 -8.92 -11.95
C ASN A 130 4.94 -9.45 -11.36
N PRO A 131 6.10 -9.28 -12.05
CA PRO A 131 7.39 -9.83 -11.61
C PRO A 131 7.82 -9.28 -10.25
N TYR A 132 7.62 -7.99 -9.97
CA TYR A 132 7.96 -7.39 -8.67
C TYR A 132 7.05 -7.91 -7.55
N TYR A 133 5.76 -8.14 -7.84
CA TYR A 133 4.86 -8.78 -6.89
C TYR A 133 5.32 -10.20 -6.56
N GLN A 134 5.72 -10.96 -7.59
CA GLN A 134 6.21 -12.33 -7.41
C GLN A 134 7.53 -12.40 -6.64
N GLU A 135 8.42 -11.45 -6.83
CA GLU A 135 9.71 -11.40 -6.15
C GLU A 135 9.60 -10.85 -4.72
N ARG A 136 8.90 -9.72 -4.52
CA ARG A 136 8.99 -8.92 -3.30
C ARG A 136 7.88 -9.20 -2.28
N VAL A 137 6.74 -9.75 -2.70
CA VAL A 137 5.66 -10.13 -1.76
C VAL A 137 5.92 -11.55 -1.23
N ASN A 138 5.94 -11.71 0.09
CA ASN A 138 6.22 -13.01 0.68
C ASN A 138 5.10 -14.04 0.46
N ALA A 139 5.44 -15.33 0.52
CA ALA A 139 4.53 -16.43 0.21
C ALA A 139 3.28 -16.46 1.10
N GLU A 140 3.40 -16.07 2.37
CA GLU A 140 2.26 -16.03 3.30
C GLU A 140 1.26 -14.94 2.89
N GLN A 141 1.75 -13.75 2.56
CA GLN A 141 0.91 -12.66 2.08
C GLN A 141 0.23 -13.03 0.76
N LYS A 142 0.95 -13.60 -0.20
CA LYS A 142 0.39 -14.07 -1.48
C LYS A 142 -0.75 -15.07 -1.25
N LYS A 143 -0.55 -16.05 -0.35
CA LYS A 143 -1.60 -17.01 0.00
C LYS A 143 -2.85 -16.34 0.59
N MET A 144 -2.65 -15.38 1.50
CA MET A 144 -3.76 -14.63 2.11
C MET A 144 -4.48 -13.76 1.09
N ILE A 145 -3.74 -13.09 0.19
CA ILE A 145 -4.29 -12.29 -0.89
C ILE A 145 -5.11 -13.15 -1.84
N ALA A 146 -4.57 -14.30 -2.29
CA ALA A 146 -5.30 -15.25 -3.13
C ALA A 146 -6.59 -15.75 -2.45
N MET A 147 -6.56 -15.99 -1.15
CA MET A 147 -7.75 -16.35 -0.36
C MET A 147 -8.75 -15.19 -0.33
N GLN A 148 -8.32 -13.95 -0.09
CA GLN A 148 -9.20 -12.77 -0.07
C GLN A 148 -9.87 -12.58 -1.43
N GLN A 149 -9.12 -12.76 -2.52
CA GLN A 149 -9.62 -12.63 -3.89
C GLN A 149 -10.68 -13.69 -4.26
N ARG A 150 -10.64 -14.86 -3.61
CA ARG A 150 -11.66 -15.92 -3.78
C ARG A 150 -12.83 -15.73 -2.81
N SER A 151 -12.54 -15.43 -1.56
CA SER A 151 -13.56 -15.28 -0.52
C SER A 151 -13.05 -14.36 0.60
N THR A 152 -13.58 -13.14 0.64
CA THR A 152 -13.28 -12.16 1.70
C THR A 152 -13.62 -12.71 3.10
N ALA A 153 -14.73 -13.46 3.23
CA ALA A 153 -15.13 -14.04 4.52
C ALA A 153 -14.13 -15.10 4.99
N ALA A 154 -13.72 -16.01 4.10
CA ALA A 154 -12.72 -17.03 4.41
C ALA A 154 -11.39 -16.40 4.81
N PHE A 155 -10.95 -15.38 4.11
CA PHE A 155 -9.74 -14.61 4.45
C PHE A 155 -9.82 -14.01 5.86
N VAL A 156 -10.90 -13.32 6.19
CA VAL A 156 -11.05 -12.67 7.51
C VAL A 156 -11.08 -13.70 8.64
N LEU A 157 -11.76 -14.82 8.44
CA LEU A 157 -11.80 -15.92 9.42
C LEU A 157 -10.41 -16.55 9.62
N TYR A 158 -9.74 -16.87 8.53
CA TYR A 158 -8.38 -17.42 8.54
C TYR A 158 -7.39 -16.48 9.23
N TYR A 159 -7.42 -15.20 8.87
CA TYR A 159 -6.54 -14.18 9.44
C TYR A 159 -6.73 -14.07 10.95
N LYS A 160 -7.99 -13.99 11.42
CA LYS A 160 -8.32 -13.94 12.85
C LYS A 160 -7.83 -15.19 13.59
N ALA A 161 -8.10 -16.38 13.06
CA ALA A 161 -7.66 -17.64 13.65
C ALA A 161 -6.12 -17.72 13.76
N LEU A 162 -5.42 -17.38 12.66
CA LEU A 162 -3.96 -17.36 12.62
C LEU A 162 -3.37 -16.36 13.63
N TRP A 163 -3.94 -15.17 13.74
CA TRP A 163 -3.45 -14.13 14.67
C TRP A 163 -3.73 -14.50 16.13
N THR A 164 -4.89 -15.08 16.42
CA THR A 164 -5.22 -15.60 17.75
C THR A 164 -4.25 -16.70 18.16
N TRP A 165 -3.97 -17.65 17.25
CA TRP A 165 -3.02 -18.74 17.50
C TRP A 165 -1.58 -18.20 17.71
N ARG A 166 -1.12 -17.26 16.90
CA ARG A 166 0.21 -16.61 17.04
C ARG A 166 0.34 -15.89 18.39
N ASN A 167 -0.67 -15.14 18.78
CA ASN A 167 -0.69 -14.43 20.06
C ASN A 167 -0.70 -15.40 21.25
N PHE A 168 -1.50 -16.45 21.16
CA PHE A 168 -1.50 -17.52 22.17
C PHE A 168 -0.12 -18.16 22.30
N ARG A 169 0.50 -18.54 21.18
CA ARG A 169 1.84 -19.14 21.16
C ARG A 169 2.90 -18.21 21.76
N LYS A 170 2.88 -16.92 21.38
CA LYS A 170 3.81 -15.92 21.93
C LYS A 170 3.65 -15.78 23.45
N LYS A 171 2.42 -15.79 23.96
CA LYS A 171 2.13 -15.63 25.39
C LYS A 171 2.52 -16.86 26.22
N HIS A 172 2.36 -18.05 25.69
CA HIS A 172 2.50 -19.31 26.46
C HIS A 172 3.77 -20.11 26.14
N LEU A 173 4.35 -19.96 24.94
CA LEU A 173 5.53 -20.70 24.47
C LEU A 173 6.76 -19.82 24.24
N GLY A 174 6.63 -18.51 24.29
CA GLY A 174 7.70 -17.52 24.06
C GLY A 174 8.48 -17.13 25.33
N LYS A 175 8.29 -17.82 26.44
CA LYS A 175 9.10 -17.68 27.66
C LYS A 175 10.10 -18.84 27.72
N LYS A 176 11.13 -18.77 26.86
CA LYS A 176 12.40 -19.46 27.06
C LYS A 176 13.52 -18.52 26.68
#